data_27b308354ea5ab5cb9f11832e8eab82e
#
_entry.id   27b308354ea5ab5cb9f11832e8eab82e
#
_cell.length_a   1.000
_cell.length_b   1.000
_cell.length_c   1.000
_cell.angle_alpha   90.00
_cell.angle_beta   90.00
_cell.angle_gamma   90.00
#
_symmetry.space_group_name_H-M   'P 1'
#
loop_
_entity.id
_entity.type
_entity.pdbx_description
1 polymer ?
#
loop_
_entity_poly.entity_id
_entity_poly.type
_entity_poly.pdbx_seq_one_letter_code
_entity_poly.pdbx_strand_id
1 'polypeptide(L)'
;LAISVRVMRFMKMKFVKRENISKNKEVSIRIIAILLAFVVMGILFAALKCNPISVYISMFKGAFGGPNPIKQTINSAIPLAITALGIAIGLKLKYYNIGGEGQIIMGAFGAALVAFHFPNMPAPILIILMFASGILFSGIWGFIPGFFKVKWRANETITTLMMNYIALKFVTYLQYGPWKDPSSLGFPKMPNFSSNAILPSVFGVHIGWIIAILLAIFVYIFLNHTKTGYEISVIGESENTAKYAGIGIKKTTLIAIVLSAVFCGITGVIQSSAIEQTLSTEITGGVGYTGIIIAWISNLNPVVSILVSILFAGLLQGGSFIQTAFGIPNSVASILQSVILFFVLGSEFFIRFRLSKGDVNENDNENKKVVNEV
;
A
#
# COMPACT_ATOMS: atom_id res chain seq x y z
N LEU A 1 11.84 -26.45 -54.80
CA LEU A 1 12.80 -26.10 -53.71
C LEU A 1 12.81 -24.60 -53.38
N ALA A 2 11.91 -23.77 -53.96
CA ALA A 2 11.82 -22.31 -53.71
C ALA A 2 10.61 -21.87 -52.87
N ILE A 3 9.83 -22.80 -52.32
CA ILE A 3 8.58 -22.49 -51.57
C ILE A 3 8.76 -22.58 -50.04
N SER A 4 9.90 -23.12 -49.55
CA SER A 4 10.07 -23.37 -48.07
C SER A 4 10.76 -22.26 -47.29
N VAL A 5 11.20 -21.17 -47.91
CA VAL A 5 11.95 -20.10 -47.21
C VAL A 5 11.05 -18.91 -46.79
N ARG A 6 9.77 -18.94 -47.16
CA ARG A 6 8.86 -17.79 -46.93
C ARG A 6 8.02 -17.86 -45.65
N VAL A 7 8.15 -18.91 -44.83
CA VAL A 7 7.22 -19.13 -43.68
C VAL A 7 7.84 -18.85 -42.30
N MET A 8 9.11 -18.48 -42.18
CA MET A 8 9.70 -18.16 -40.86
C MET A 8 10.27 -16.74 -40.78
N ARG A 9 9.54 -15.76 -41.29
CA ARG A 9 9.76 -14.38 -40.84
C ARG A 9 8.96 -14.15 -39.54
N PHE A 10 9.36 -14.78 -38.43
CA PHE A 10 8.93 -14.36 -37.11
C PHE A 10 9.28 -12.89 -36.98
N MET A 11 8.25 -12.04 -37.03
CA MET A 11 8.37 -10.61 -36.73
C MET A 11 9.00 -10.50 -35.35
N LYS A 12 10.28 -10.14 -35.26
CA LYS A 12 10.94 -9.80 -34.00
C LYS A 12 10.26 -8.53 -33.49
N MET A 13 9.19 -8.70 -32.73
CA MET A 13 8.62 -7.59 -31.97
C MET A 13 9.64 -7.18 -30.91
N LYS A 14 10.09 -5.93 -30.95
CA LYS A 14 10.96 -5.34 -29.93
C LYS A 14 10.13 -4.41 -29.06
N PHE A 15 10.32 -4.49 -27.74
CA PHE A 15 9.79 -3.50 -26.81
C PHE A 15 10.68 -2.25 -26.87
N VAL A 16 10.10 -1.15 -27.34
CA VAL A 16 10.79 0.14 -27.43
C VAL A 16 10.23 1.06 -26.35
N LYS A 17 11.11 1.70 -25.60
CA LYS A 17 10.70 2.68 -24.59
C LYS A 17 9.94 3.82 -25.25
N ARG A 18 8.79 4.19 -24.70
CA ARG A 18 8.03 5.37 -25.14
C ARG A 18 8.66 6.62 -24.55
N GLU A 19 8.92 7.63 -25.35
CA GLU A 19 9.44 8.92 -24.89
C GLU A 19 8.33 9.79 -24.29
N ASN A 20 7.11 9.76 -24.87
CA ASN A 20 5.96 10.49 -24.37
C ASN A 20 4.66 9.70 -24.62
N ILE A 21 3.81 9.65 -23.60
CA ILE A 21 2.45 9.12 -23.71
C ILE A 21 1.46 10.23 -23.33
N SER A 22 0.39 10.38 -24.11
CA SER A 22 -0.71 11.28 -23.74
C SER A 22 -1.41 10.80 -22.47
N LYS A 23 -1.75 11.70 -21.54
CA LYS A 23 -2.47 11.40 -20.29
C LYS A 23 -3.74 10.55 -20.54
N ASN A 24 -4.47 10.85 -21.61
CA ASN A 24 -5.68 10.09 -21.96
C ASN A 24 -5.37 8.63 -22.31
N LYS A 25 -4.27 8.35 -23.02
CA LYS A 25 -3.85 6.98 -23.34
C LYS A 25 -3.38 6.23 -22.10
N GLU A 26 -2.69 6.90 -21.20
CA GLU A 26 -2.28 6.31 -19.92
C GLU A 26 -3.49 5.86 -19.10
N VAL A 27 -4.47 6.75 -18.94
CA VAL A 27 -5.74 6.45 -18.23
C VAL A 27 -6.49 5.31 -18.93
N SER A 28 -6.57 5.32 -20.26
CA SER A 28 -7.24 4.23 -21.02
C SER A 28 -6.57 2.88 -20.80
N ILE A 29 -5.23 2.80 -20.80
CA ILE A 29 -4.51 1.55 -20.57
C ILE A 29 -4.80 1.02 -19.16
N ARG A 30 -4.83 1.90 -18.15
CA ARG A 30 -5.17 1.51 -16.76
C ARG A 30 -6.61 1.02 -16.63
N ILE A 31 -7.57 1.71 -17.27
CA ILE A 31 -8.97 1.27 -17.27
C ILE A 31 -9.12 -0.11 -17.93
N ILE A 32 -8.49 -0.33 -19.10
CA ILE A 32 -8.52 -1.62 -19.78
C ILE A 32 -7.91 -2.71 -18.90
N ALA A 33 -6.81 -2.44 -18.18
CA ALA A 33 -6.19 -3.38 -17.27
C ALA A 33 -7.14 -3.78 -16.13
N ILE A 34 -7.83 -2.82 -15.53
CA ILE A 34 -8.84 -3.08 -14.48
C ILE A 34 -10.00 -3.91 -15.04
N LEU A 35 -10.50 -3.58 -16.22
CA LEU A 35 -11.58 -4.35 -16.87
C LEU A 35 -11.14 -5.79 -17.15
N LEU A 36 -9.92 -6.00 -17.63
CA LEU A 36 -9.36 -7.34 -17.82
C LEU A 36 -9.26 -8.12 -16.50
N ALA A 37 -8.87 -7.46 -15.40
CA ALA A 37 -8.86 -8.08 -14.09
C ALA A 37 -10.26 -8.57 -13.69
N PHE A 38 -11.30 -7.76 -13.89
CA PHE A 38 -12.68 -8.18 -13.64
C PHE A 38 -13.12 -9.33 -14.57
N VAL A 39 -12.71 -9.35 -15.82
CA VAL A 39 -13.01 -10.48 -16.72
C VAL A 39 -12.38 -11.78 -16.22
N VAL A 40 -11.09 -11.74 -15.83
CA VAL A 40 -10.39 -12.92 -15.27
C VAL A 40 -11.07 -13.42 -14.01
N MET A 41 -11.45 -12.51 -13.11
CA MET A 41 -12.18 -12.88 -11.90
C MET A 41 -13.60 -13.39 -12.20
N GLY A 42 -14.26 -12.86 -13.23
CA GLY A 42 -15.53 -13.37 -13.71
C GLY A 42 -15.44 -14.82 -14.16
N ILE A 43 -14.37 -15.20 -14.85
CA ILE A 43 -14.07 -16.60 -15.21
C ILE A 43 -13.90 -17.46 -13.95
N LEU A 44 -13.19 -16.95 -12.93
CA LEU A 44 -13.03 -17.67 -11.66
C LEU A 44 -14.37 -17.89 -10.96
N PHE A 45 -15.25 -16.87 -10.90
CA PHE A 45 -16.57 -17.01 -10.31
C PHE A 45 -17.44 -18.02 -11.08
N ALA A 46 -17.36 -18.01 -12.41
CA ALA A 46 -18.06 -19.01 -13.24
C ALA A 46 -17.53 -20.42 -12.98
N ALA A 47 -16.21 -20.61 -12.79
CA ALA A 47 -15.62 -21.90 -12.41
C ALA A 47 -16.09 -22.38 -11.03
N LEU A 48 -16.38 -21.46 -10.11
CA LEU A 48 -17.00 -21.73 -8.81
C LEU A 48 -18.52 -21.95 -8.89
N LYS A 49 -19.07 -22.07 -10.11
CA LYS A 49 -20.52 -22.24 -10.38
C LYS A 49 -21.39 -21.07 -9.90
N CYS A 50 -20.80 -19.91 -9.69
CA CYS A 50 -21.51 -18.68 -9.36
C CYS A 50 -21.70 -17.82 -10.60
N ASN A 51 -22.86 -17.15 -10.72
CA ASN A 51 -23.07 -16.18 -11.79
C ASN A 51 -22.21 -14.93 -11.54
N PRO A 52 -21.20 -14.60 -12.38
CA PRO A 52 -20.30 -13.50 -12.15
C PRO A 52 -20.99 -12.14 -12.00
N ILE A 53 -22.03 -11.90 -12.79
CA ILE A 53 -22.77 -10.62 -12.77
C ILE A 53 -23.47 -10.47 -11.41
N SER A 54 -24.13 -11.54 -10.91
CA SER A 54 -24.78 -11.52 -9.60
C SER A 54 -23.78 -11.31 -8.47
N VAL A 55 -22.58 -11.91 -8.58
CA VAL A 55 -21.51 -11.73 -7.60
C VAL A 55 -21.04 -10.26 -7.59
N TYR A 56 -20.77 -9.65 -8.73
CA TYR A 56 -20.35 -8.24 -8.81
C TYR A 56 -21.43 -7.27 -8.30
N ILE A 57 -22.69 -7.50 -8.64
CA ILE A 57 -23.80 -6.69 -8.12
C ILE A 57 -23.86 -6.81 -6.59
N SER A 58 -23.71 -8.02 -6.06
CA SER A 58 -23.71 -8.25 -4.61
C SER A 58 -22.50 -7.63 -3.92
N MET A 59 -21.30 -7.68 -4.52
CA MET A 59 -20.14 -6.97 -4.03
C MET A 59 -20.40 -5.45 -3.96
N PHE A 60 -20.96 -4.89 -5.02
CA PHE A 60 -21.29 -3.45 -5.03
C PHE A 60 -22.34 -3.11 -3.97
N LYS A 61 -23.39 -3.93 -3.82
CA LYS A 61 -24.39 -3.75 -2.76
C LYS A 61 -23.79 -3.90 -1.37
N GLY A 62 -22.89 -4.86 -1.16
CA GLY A 62 -22.20 -5.07 0.10
C GLY A 62 -21.26 -3.94 0.50
N ALA A 63 -20.72 -3.21 -0.48
CA ALA A 63 -19.85 -2.04 -0.25
C ALA A 63 -20.63 -0.72 -0.13
N PHE A 64 -21.64 -0.50 -1.00
CA PHE A 64 -22.28 0.80 -1.20
C PHE A 64 -23.82 0.74 -1.16
N GLY A 65 -24.42 -0.42 -0.92
CA GLY A 65 -25.88 -0.65 -1.03
C GLY A 65 -26.73 -0.09 0.12
N GLY A 66 -26.16 0.71 1.02
CA GLY A 66 -26.92 1.32 2.12
C GLY A 66 -26.02 2.09 3.09
N PRO A 67 -26.62 2.78 4.08
CA PRO A 67 -25.85 3.60 5.02
C PRO A 67 -24.82 2.81 5.83
N ASN A 68 -25.15 1.60 6.29
CA ASN A 68 -24.23 0.76 7.08
C ASN A 68 -23.07 0.20 6.25
N PRO A 69 -23.27 -0.41 5.06
CA PRO A 69 -22.19 -0.78 4.16
C PRO A 69 -21.25 0.38 3.84
N ILE A 70 -21.79 1.56 3.53
CA ILE A 70 -20.97 2.77 3.23
C ILE A 70 -20.11 3.15 4.44
N LYS A 71 -20.66 3.17 5.66
CA LYS A 71 -19.89 3.45 6.88
C LYS A 71 -18.76 2.44 7.09
N GLN A 72 -19.03 1.15 6.88
CA GLN A 72 -18.02 0.11 6.99
C GLN A 72 -16.92 0.25 5.92
N THR A 73 -17.31 0.56 4.68
CA THR A 73 -16.37 0.85 3.60
C THR A 73 -15.47 2.04 3.93
N ILE A 74 -16.04 3.13 4.46
CA ILE A 74 -15.27 4.31 4.86
C ILE A 74 -14.33 3.94 6.03
N ASN A 75 -14.80 3.22 7.03
CA ASN A 75 -13.96 2.76 8.15
C ASN A 75 -12.74 1.96 7.67
N SER A 76 -12.94 1.05 6.72
CA SER A 76 -11.86 0.26 6.11
C SER A 76 -10.96 1.09 5.17
N ALA A 77 -11.48 2.16 4.56
CA ALA A 77 -10.71 3.04 3.68
C ALA A 77 -9.70 3.92 4.43
N ILE A 78 -9.99 4.28 5.68
CA ILE A 78 -9.16 5.20 6.48
C ILE A 78 -7.74 4.65 6.69
N PRO A 79 -7.54 3.42 7.20
CA PRO A 79 -6.22 2.83 7.35
C PRO A 79 -5.47 2.73 6.03
N LEU A 80 -6.15 2.34 4.96
CA LEU A 80 -5.59 2.24 3.62
C LEU A 80 -5.09 3.60 3.11
N ALA A 81 -5.89 4.64 3.28
CA ALA A 81 -5.55 6.00 2.86
C ALA A 81 -4.32 6.53 3.62
N ILE A 82 -4.31 6.43 4.94
CA ILE A 82 -3.19 6.93 5.76
C ILE A 82 -1.90 6.18 5.42
N THR A 83 -1.97 4.85 5.30
CA THR A 83 -0.81 4.04 4.92
C THR A 83 -0.30 4.41 3.53
N ALA A 84 -1.19 4.56 2.54
CA ALA A 84 -0.82 4.95 1.18
C ALA A 84 -0.15 6.34 1.14
N LEU A 85 -0.66 7.31 1.91
CA LEU A 85 -0.05 8.64 2.05
C LEU A 85 1.37 8.56 2.62
N GLY A 86 1.58 7.75 3.66
CA GLY A 86 2.91 7.55 4.24
C GLY A 86 3.87 6.87 3.27
N ILE A 87 3.44 5.82 2.61
CA ILE A 87 4.24 5.10 1.61
C ILE A 87 4.56 5.99 0.40
N ALA A 88 3.64 6.87 -0.02
CA ALA A 88 3.87 7.80 -1.12
C ALA A 88 5.08 8.72 -0.86
N ILE A 89 5.32 9.14 0.39
CA ILE A 89 6.51 9.93 0.77
C ILE A 89 7.80 9.14 0.49
N GLY A 90 7.85 7.87 0.91
CA GLY A 90 8.98 6.99 0.65
C GLY A 90 9.19 6.72 -0.84
N LEU A 91 8.12 6.43 -1.58
CA LEU A 91 8.18 6.17 -3.02
C LEU A 91 8.61 7.40 -3.83
N LYS A 92 8.28 8.61 -3.38
CA LYS A 92 8.76 9.85 -4.00
C LYS A 92 10.28 9.96 -3.96
N LEU A 93 10.91 9.42 -2.92
CA LEU A 93 12.35 9.27 -2.76
C LEU A 93 12.93 8.08 -3.54
N LYS A 94 12.10 7.26 -4.18
CA LYS A 94 12.43 5.92 -4.72
C LYS A 94 12.92 4.94 -3.63
N TYR A 95 12.48 5.14 -2.40
CA TYR A 95 12.64 4.18 -1.30
C TYR A 95 11.45 3.24 -1.27
N TYR A 96 11.69 1.97 -1.58
CA TYR A 96 10.66 0.94 -1.64
C TYR A 96 10.41 0.35 -0.25
N ASN A 97 9.56 1.04 0.54
CA ASN A 97 9.19 0.60 1.88
C ASN A 97 8.15 -0.53 1.82
N ILE A 98 8.59 -1.79 1.80
CA ILE A 98 7.71 -2.95 1.96
C ILE A 98 7.40 -3.20 3.44
N GLY A 99 8.09 -2.51 4.35
CA GLY A 99 7.97 -2.63 5.80
C GLY A 99 6.73 -2.01 6.42
N GLY A 100 5.78 -1.51 5.61
CA GLY A 100 4.57 -0.88 6.10
C GLY A 100 3.76 -1.77 7.06
N GLU A 101 3.68 -3.08 6.80
CA GLU A 101 3.03 -4.05 7.69
C GLU A 101 3.66 -4.06 9.08
N GLY A 102 4.96 -4.24 9.18
CA GLY A 102 5.67 -4.27 10.46
C GLY A 102 5.59 -2.94 11.19
N GLN A 103 5.58 -1.82 10.47
CA GLN A 103 5.42 -0.48 11.02
C GLN A 103 4.01 -0.28 11.60
N ILE A 104 2.97 -0.79 10.93
CA ILE A 104 1.59 -0.81 11.45
C ILE A 104 1.51 -1.66 12.72
N ILE A 105 2.07 -2.87 12.70
CA ILE A 105 2.13 -3.77 13.85
C ILE A 105 2.80 -3.09 15.05
N MET A 106 3.93 -2.44 14.85
CA MET A 106 4.65 -1.76 15.93
C MET A 106 3.93 -0.49 16.40
N GLY A 107 3.20 0.19 15.51
CA GLY A 107 2.30 1.28 15.89
C GLY A 107 1.15 0.79 16.78
N ALA A 108 0.52 -0.33 16.41
CA ALA A 108 -0.51 -0.98 17.20
C ALA A 108 0.03 -1.51 18.54
N PHE A 109 1.25 -2.08 18.54
CA PHE A 109 1.93 -2.47 19.78
C PHE A 109 2.13 -1.28 20.72
N GLY A 110 2.61 -0.14 20.21
CA GLY A 110 2.78 1.07 21.01
C GLY A 110 1.46 1.55 21.62
N ALA A 111 0.37 1.51 20.86
CA ALA A 111 -0.96 1.85 21.36
C ALA A 111 -1.43 0.86 22.43
N ALA A 112 -1.28 -0.45 22.19
CA ALA A 112 -1.67 -1.50 23.12
C ALA A 112 -0.87 -1.45 24.43
N LEU A 113 0.42 -1.12 24.37
CA LEU A 113 1.28 -0.95 25.53
C LEU A 113 0.68 0.08 26.49
N VAL A 114 0.24 1.22 25.97
CA VAL A 114 -0.38 2.29 26.79
C VAL A 114 -1.77 1.88 27.24
N ALA A 115 -2.59 1.31 26.36
CA ALA A 115 -3.97 0.92 26.67
C ALA A 115 -4.05 -0.15 27.78
N PHE A 116 -3.15 -1.12 27.79
CA PHE A 116 -3.13 -2.18 28.81
C PHE A 116 -2.56 -1.72 30.16
N HIS A 117 -1.59 -0.78 30.16
CA HIS A 117 -0.98 -0.31 31.40
C HIS A 117 -1.80 0.79 32.10
N PHE A 118 -2.61 1.53 31.36
CA PHE A 118 -3.37 2.66 31.88
C PHE A 118 -4.87 2.59 31.60
N PRO A 119 -5.58 1.46 31.88
CA PRO A 119 -6.97 1.23 31.44
C PRO A 119 -7.97 2.24 32.05
N ASN A 120 -7.66 2.82 33.19
CA ASN A 120 -8.52 3.75 33.95
C ASN A 120 -8.25 5.22 33.63
N MET A 121 -7.31 5.52 32.75
CA MET A 121 -6.98 6.91 32.39
C MET A 121 -8.13 7.56 31.60
N PRO A 122 -8.41 8.86 31.75
CA PRO A 122 -9.41 9.57 30.95
C PRO A 122 -9.14 9.42 29.44
N ALA A 123 -10.20 9.12 28.70
CA ALA A 123 -10.11 8.79 27.26
C ALA A 123 -9.29 9.80 26.42
N PRO A 124 -9.45 11.14 26.53
CA PRO A 124 -8.66 12.07 25.72
C PRO A 124 -7.16 11.95 25.93
N ILE A 125 -6.73 11.80 27.20
CA ILE A 125 -5.30 11.68 27.54
C ILE A 125 -4.77 10.34 27.10
N LEU A 126 -5.52 9.27 27.33
CA LEU A 126 -5.16 7.91 26.94
C LEU A 126 -4.96 7.81 25.42
N ILE A 127 -5.89 8.33 24.63
CA ILE A 127 -5.81 8.32 23.17
C ILE A 127 -4.59 9.10 22.66
N ILE A 128 -4.31 10.28 23.22
CA ILE A 128 -3.12 11.07 22.84
C ILE A 128 -1.84 10.28 23.14
N LEU A 129 -1.75 9.63 24.30
CA LEU A 129 -0.60 8.81 24.66
C LEU A 129 -0.47 7.57 23.77
N MET A 130 -1.59 6.93 23.38
CA MET A 130 -1.61 5.82 22.43
C MET A 130 -1.06 6.25 21.05
N PHE A 131 -1.47 7.41 20.55
CA PHE A 131 -0.92 7.95 19.30
C PHE A 131 0.56 8.30 19.44
N ALA A 132 0.97 8.97 20.53
CA ALA A 132 2.37 9.32 20.77
C ALA A 132 3.27 8.08 20.84
N SER A 133 2.84 7.05 21.57
CA SER A 133 3.53 5.77 21.68
C SER A 133 3.57 5.02 20.33
N GLY A 134 2.43 4.92 19.65
CA GLY A 134 2.36 4.25 18.35
C GLY A 134 3.25 4.90 17.28
N ILE A 135 3.27 6.22 17.20
CA ILE A 135 4.17 7.01 16.35
C ILE A 135 5.63 6.76 16.72
N LEU A 136 5.97 6.73 18.00
CA LEU A 136 7.33 6.49 18.47
C LEU A 136 7.84 5.11 18.08
N PHE A 137 7.09 4.05 18.42
CA PHE A 137 7.51 2.67 18.13
C PHE A 137 7.58 2.40 16.61
N SER A 138 6.61 2.87 15.85
CA SER A 138 6.65 2.74 14.40
C SER A 138 7.77 3.56 13.77
N GLY A 139 8.01 4.78 14.24
CA GLY A 139 9.11 5.64 13.80
C GLY A 139 10.48 4.99 14.04
N ILE A 140 10.71 4.44 15.25
CA ILE A 140 11.93 3.67 15.56
C ILE A 140 12.04 2.45 14.64
N TRP A 141 10.93 1.72 14.42
CA TRP A 141 10.91 0.54 13.56
C TRP A 141 11.27 0.87 12.11
N GLY A 142 10.79 1.98 11.59
CA GLY A 142 11.15 2.47 10.25
C GLY A 142 12.55 3.07 10.19
N PHE A 143 13.05 3.66 11.29
CA PHE A 143 14.39 4.22 11.35
C PHE A 143 15.48 3.15 11.16
N ILE A 144 15.28 1.93 11.70
CA ILE A 144 16.27 0.84 11.64
C ILE A 144 16.66 0.52 10.18
N PRO A 145 15.74 0.12 9.27
CA PRO A 145 16.10 -0.15 7.88
C PRO A 145 16.57 1.10 7.14
N GLY A 146 16.04 2.29 7.50
CA GLY A 146 16.51 3.56 6.96
C GLY A 146 17.96 3.84 7.30
N PHE A 147 18.37 3.60 8.53
CA PHE A 147 19.74 3.73 8.97
C PHE A 147 20.68 2.76 8.22
N PHE A 148 20.28 1.50 8.04
CA PHE A 148 21.04 0.52 7.27
C PHE A 148 21.20 0.94 5.81
N LYS A 149 20.14 1.49 5.20
CA LYS A 149 20.20 2.03 3.84
C LYS A 149 21.20 3.18 3.72
N VAL A 150 21.12 4.14 4.64
CA VAL A 150 21.94 5.37 4.59
C VAL A 150 23.40 5.09 4.93
N LYS A 151 23.67 4.22 5.91
CA LYS A 151 25.03 3.95 6.39
C LYS A 151 25.77 2.89 5.56
N TRP A 152 25.08 1.79 5.21
CA TRP A 152 25.69 0.63 4.56
C TRP A 152 25.13 0.34 3.16
N ARG A 153 24.25 1.21 2.64
CA ARG A 153 23.57 0.99 1.34
C ARG A 153 22.87 -0.36 1.25
N ALA A 154 22.39 -0.87 2.38
CA ALA A 154 21.63 -2.12 2.43
C ALA A 154 20.41 -2.05 1.52
N ASN A 155 20.01 -3.21 0.97
CA ASN A 155 18.80 -3.31 0.16
C ASN A 155 17.57 -3.08 1.06
N GLU A 156 16.88 -1.95 0.83
CA GLU A 156 15.71 -1.53 1.62
C GLU A 156 14.56 -2.53 1.54
N THR A 157 14.32 -3.10 0.37
CA THR A 157 13.21 -4.04 0.14
C THR A 157 13.36 -5.27 1.02
N ILE A 158 14.55 -5.88 1.04
CA ILE A 158 14.82 -7.07 1.85
C ILE A 158 14.81 -6.71 3.34
N THR A 159 15.47 -5.62 3.72
CA THR A 159 15.57 -5.22 5.13
C THR A 159 14.19 -4.91 5.71
N THR A 160 13.36 -4.14 4.98
CA THR A 160 12.02 -3.78 5.45
C THR A 160 11.08 -4.97 5.49
N LEU A 161 11.20 -5.91 4.53
CA LEU A 161 10.44 -7.16 4.53
C LEU A 161 10.80 -8.06 5.72
N MET A 162 12.09 -8.19 6.05
CA MET A 162 12.53 -8.96 7.24
C MET A 162 11.99 -8.34 8.53
N MET A 163 11.96 -7.00 8.61
CA MET A 163 11.39 -6.30 9.75
C MET A 163 9.89 -6.59 9.94
N ASN A 164 9.12 -6.86 8.87
CA ASN A 164 7.72 -7.27 9.00
C ASN A 164 7.60 -8.61 9.73
N TYR A 165 8.42 -9.59 9.36
CA TYR A 165 8.40 -10.91 10.01
C TYR A 165 8.83 -10.81 11.48
N ILE A 166 9.81 -9.98 11.81
CA ILE A 166 10.25 -9.76 13.19
C ILE A 166 9.11 -9.13 14.00
N ALA A 167 8.44 -8.10 13.48
CA ALA A 167 7.30 -7.46 14.15
C ALA A 167 6.16 -8.46 14.39
N LEU A 168 5.81 -9.26 13.37
CA LEU A 168 4.78 -10.29 13.47
C LEU A 168 5.14 -11.33 14.55
N LYS A 169 6.37 -11.85 14.55
CA LYS A 169 6.81 -12.85 15.54
C LYS A 169 6.90 -12.26 16.94
N PHE A 170 7.27 -10.99 17.08
CA PHE A 170 7.24 -10.29 18.36
C PHE A 170 5.83 -10.20 18.92
N VAL A 171 4.84 -9.77 18.15
CA VAL A 171 3.43 -9.73 18.59
C VAL A 171 2.89 -11.14 18.83
N THR A 172 3.27 -12.14 18.02
CA THR A 172 2.93 -13.55 18.29
C THR A 172 3.44 -13.99 19.67
N TYR A 173 4.69 -13.67 19.98
CA TYR A 173 5.26 -14.00 21.30
C TYR A 173 4.46 -13.34 22.44
N LEU A 174 4.05 -12.08 22.30
CA LEU A 174 3.23 -11.40 23.29
C LEU A 174 1.85 -12.06 23.44
N GLN A 175 1.22 -12.42 22.34
CA GLN A 175 -0.13 -13.03 22.30
C GLN A 175 -0.15 -14.44 22.92
N TYR A 176 0.89 -15.23 22.74
CA TYR A 176 0.99 -16.58 23.32
C TYR A 176 1.64 -16.60 24.71
N GLY A 177 2.25 -15.51 25.13
CA GLY A 177 3.01 -15.39 26.38
C GLY A 177 2.46 -14.33 27.31
N PRO A 178 3.21 -13.21 27.52
CA PRO A 178 2.96 -12.29 28.62
C PRO A 178 1.65 -11.50 28.51
N TRP A 179 1.08 -11.34 27.31
CA TRP A 179 -0.16 -10.58 27.09
C TRP A 179 -1.35 -11.45 26.75
N LYS A 180 -1.22 -12.76 26.96
CA LYS A 180 -2.34 -13.70 26.78
C LYS A 180 -3.44 -13.40 27.78
N ASP A 181 -4.69 -13.31 27.31
CA ASP A 181 -5.88 -13.20 28.17
C ASP A 181 -6.09 -14.51 28.92
N PRO A 182 -6.05 -14.51 30.28
CA PRO A 182 -6.28 -15.70 31.09
C PRO A 182 -7.67 -16.30 30.90
N SER A 183 -8.65 -15.50 30.49
CA SER A 183 -10.04 -15.93 30.29
C SER A 183 -10.27 -16.61 28.92
N SER A 184 -9.30 -16.53 28.01
CA SER A 184 -9.44 -17.14 26.68
C SER A 184 -9.33 -18.65 26.72
N LEU A 185 -10.45 -19.36 26.51
CA LEU A 185 -10.51 -20.80 26.33
C LEU A 185 -10.26 -21.14 24.84
N GLY A 186 -9.23 -21.95 24.56
CA GLY A 186 -8.87 -22.38 23.22
C GLY A 186 -7.75 -21.56 22.59
N PHE A 187 -8.03 -20.77 21.54
CA PHE A 187 -7.00 -19.98 20.86
C PHE A 187 -6.55 -18.79 21.71
N PRO A 188 -5.22 -18.57 21.90
CA PRO A 188 -4.70 -17.45 22.67
C PRO A 188 -5.11 -16.13 22.02
N LYS A 189 -5.71 -15.26 22.84
CA LYS A 189 -6.08 -13.88 22.50
C LYS A 189 -5.39 -12.92 23.46
N MET A 190 -5.21 -11.68 23.06
CA MET A 190 -4.94 -10.57 23.94
C MET A 190 -6.25 -9.98 24.49
N PRO A 191 -6.24 -9.33 25.66
CA PRO A 191 -7.42 -8.67 26.20
C PRO A 191 -7.95 -7.59 25.25
N ASN A 192 -9.26 -7.34 25.30
CA ASN A 192 -9.83 -6.18 24.63
C ASN A 192 -9.44 -4.90 25.36
N PHE A 193 -9.32 -3.81 24.63
CA PHE A 193 -9.07 -2.49 25.19
C PHE A 193 -10.24 -2.03 26.06
N SER A 194 -9.95 -1.21 27.07
CA SER A 194 -10.97 -0.53 27.86
C SER A 194 -11.77 0.45 26.96
N SER A 195 -13.00 0.75 27.36
CA SER A 195 -13.84 1.73 26.63
C SER A 195 -13.18 3.09 26.44
N ASN A 196 -12.28 3.48 27.36
CA ASN A 196 -11.52 4.72 27.26
C ASN A 196 -10.44 4.71 26.17
N ALA A 197 -9.98 3.53 25.75
CA ALA A 197 -8.96 3.36 24.72
C ALA A 197 -9.55 3.21 23.31
N ILE A 198 -10.88 3.19 23.18
CA ILE A 198 -11.58 3.09 21.90
C ILE A 198 -11.74 4.48 21.30
N LEU A 199 -11.37 4.65 20.03
CA LEU A 199 -11.54 5.91 19.33
C LEU A 199 -13.03 6.26 19.19
N PRO A 200 -13.42 7.51 19.48
CA PRO A 200 -14.80 7.93 19.31
C PRO A 200 -15.24 7.90 17.86
N SER A 201 -16.52 7.64 17.64
CA SER A 201 -17.15 7.66 16.32
C SER A 201 -18.02 8.90 16.13
N VAL A 202 -17.94 9.50 14.95
CA VAL A 202 -18.74 10.66 14.53
C VAL A 202 -19.50 10.22 13.28
N PHE A 203 -20.82 10.37 13.28
CA PHE A 203 -21.72 9.89 12.21
C PHE A 203 -21.68 8.38 11.93
N GLY A 204 -21.19 7.58 12.92
CA GLY A 204 -21.03 6.13 12.79
C GLY A 204 -19.75 5.69 12.05
N VAL A 205 -18.82 6.62 11.85
CA VAL A 205 -17.45 6.37 11.37
C VAL A 205 -16.47 6.85 12.44
N HIS A 206 -15.43 6.08 12.74
CA HIS A 206 -14.45 6.49 13.74
C HIS A 206 -13.70 7.76 13.32
N ILE A 207 -13.30 8.60 14.28
CA ILE A 207 -12.68 9.93 14.08
C ILE A 207 -11.43 9.91 13.15
N GLY A 208 -10.89 8.73 12.87
CA GLY A 208 -9.78 8.53 11.94
C GLY A 208 -9.98 9.14 10.55
N TRP A 209 -11.23 9.35 10.10
CA TRP A 209 -11.49 10.02 8.81
C TRP A 209 -11.02 11.48 8.81
N ILE A 210 -11.19 12.18 9.96
CA ILE A 210 -10.68 13.56 10.11
C ILE A 210 -9.15 13.53 10.06
N ILE A 211 -8.53 12.56 10.76
CA ILE A 211 -7.08 12.39 10.77
C ILE A 211 -6.58 12.10 9.34
N ALA A 212 -7.24 11.24 8.59
CA ALA A 212 -6.86 10.92 7.21
C ALA A 212 -6.90 12.14 6.29
N ILE A 213 -7.94 12.98 6.39
CA ILE A 213 -8.05 14.23 5.60
C ILE A 213 -6.94 15.22 6.00
N LEU A 214 -6.72 15.43 7.30
CA LEU A 214 -5.67 16.33 7.78
C LEU A 214 -4.28 15.85 7.33
N LEU A 215 -4.02 14.55 7.38
CA LEU A 215 -2.77 13.96 6.90
C LEU A 215 -2.62 14.08 5.38
N ALA A 216 -3.71 13.96 4.61
CA ALA A 216 -3.65 14.16 3.17
C ALA A 216 -3.31 15.62 2.81
N ILE A 217 -3.92 16.58 3.51
CA ILE A 217 -3.59 18.01 3.37
C ILE A 217 -2.12 18.25 3.77
N PHE A 218 -1.68 17.66 4.88
CA PHE A 218 -0.30 17.75 5.32
C PHE A 218 0.67 17.20 4.25
N VAL A 219 0.43 16.01 3.70
CA VAL A 219 1.30 15.42 2.68
C VAL A 219 1.31 16.26 1.41
N TYR A 220 0.15 16.79 1.01
CA TYR A 220 0.07 17.68 -0.15
C TYR A 220 0.93 18.94 0.03
N ILE A 221 0.81 19.62 1.17
CA ILE A 221 1.61 20.81 1.50
C ILE A 221 3.08 20.42 1.64
N PHE A 222 3.37 19.35 2.37
CA PHE A 222 4.74 18.88 2.63
C PHE A 222 5.50 18.58 1.35
N LEU A 223 4.93 17.80 0.43
CA LEU A 223 5.61 17.40 -0.80
C LEU A 223 5.71 18.55 -1.83
N ASN A 224 4.71 19.44 -1.91
CA ASN A 224 4.66 20.44 -2.98
C ASN A 224 5.11 21.83 -2.55
N HIS A 225 5.05 22.16 -1.25
CA HIS A 225 5.28 23.53 -0.76
C HIS A 225 6.37 23.64 0.31
N THR A 226 7.11 22.54 0.62
CA THR A 226 8.22 22.63 1.58
C THR A 226 9.57 22.34 0.92
N LYS A 227 10.64 22.90 1.53
CA LYS A 227 12.01 22.64 1.11
C LYS A 227 12.34 21.15 1.17
N THR A 228 11.95 20.47 2.25
CA THR A 228 12.23 19.03 2.43
C THR A 228 11.49 18.18 1.39
N GLY A 229 10.25 18.52 1.04
CA GLY A 229 9.50 17.84 -0.03
C GLY A 229 10.17 17.99 -1.39
N TYR A 230 10.67 19.20 -1.70
CA TYR A 230 11.47 19.44 -2.89
C TYR A 230 12.75 18.61 -2.89
N GLU A 231 13.53 18.62 -1.79
CA GLU A 231 14.74 17.83 -1.64
C GLU A 231 14.49 16.33 -1.85
N ILE A 232 13.38 15.78 -1.27
CA ILE A 232 12.95 14.39 -1.47
C ILE A 232 12.73 14.10 -2.96
N SER A 233 12.05 15.00 -3.68
CA SER A 233 11.79 14.83 -5.11
C SER A 233 13.08 14.82 -5.93
N VAL A 234 14.00 15.75 -5.66
CA VAL A 234 15.30 15.84 -6.36
C VAL A 234 16.15 14.60 -6.10
N ILE A 235 16.23 14.12 -4.85
CA ILE A 235 16.97 12.88 -4.51
C ILE A 235 16.36 11.69 -5.26
N GLY A 236 15.02 11.62 -5.31
CA GLY A 236 14.30 10.55 -6.00
C GLY A 236 14.52 10.56 -7.52
N GLU A 237 14.72 11.71 -8.15
CA GLU A 237 15.04 11.80 -9.57
C GLU A 237 16.50 11.44 -9.85
N SER A 238 17.44 12.09 -9.13
CA SER A 238 18.87 11.88 -9.29
C SER A 238 19.64 12.23 -8.02
N GLU A 239 20.24 11.22 -7.40
CA GLU A 239 21.10 11.38 -6.23
C GLU A 239 22.33 12.28 -6.54
N ASN A 240 22.86 12.17 -7.75
CA ASN A 240 23.98 13.00 -8.19
C ASN A 240 23.57 14.48 -8.29
N THR A 241 22.43 14.78 -8.88
CA THR A 241 21.91 16.15 -8.97
C THR A 241 21.69 16.74 -7.57
N ALA A 242 21.11 15.96 -6.65
CA ALA A 242 20.94 16.37 -5.27
C ALA A 242 22.29 16.72 -4.59
N LYS A 243 23.32 15.92 -4.85
CA LYS A 243 24.66 16.14 -4.32
C LYS A 243 25.28 17.44 -4.86
N TYR A 244 25.15 17.71 -6.17
CA TYR A 244 25.62 18.96 -6.76
C TYR A 244 24.88 20.19 -6.23
N ALA A 245 23.59 20.05 -5.91
CA ALA A 245 22.78 21.10 -5.30
C ALA A 245 23.04 21.30 -3.80
N GLY A 246 23.98 20.56 -3.19
CA GLY A 246 24.31 20.68 -1.77
C GLY A 246 23.25 20.12 -0.82
N ILE A 247 22.34 19.26 -1.31
CA ILE A 247 21.28 18.65 -0.50
C ILE A 247 21.88 17.61 0.45
N GLY A 248 21.48 17.64 1.71
CA GLY A 248 21.91 16.71 2.74
C GLY A 248 21.25 15.34 2.59
N ILE A 249 21.62 14.54 1.57
CA ILE A 249 20.99 13.29 1.16
C ILE A 249 20.67 12.37 2.33
N LYS A 250 21.65 12.11 3.21
CA LYS A 250 21.47 11.19 4.35
C LYS A 250 20.35 11.65 5.30
N LYS A 251 20.33 12.92 5.65
CA LYS A 251 19.35 13.52 6.56
C LYS A 251 17.96 13.51 5.93
N THR A 252 17.83 14.00 4.70
CA THR A 252 16.55 14.06 4.00
C THR A 252 15.95 12.67 3.76
N THR A 253 16.81 11.70 3.41
CA THR A 253 16.39 10.29 3.27
C THR A 253 15.84 9.72 4.57
N LEU A 254 16.53 9.91 5.71
CA LEU A 254 16.05 9.42 7.01
C LEU A 254 14.75 10.11 7.44
N ILE A 255 14.61 11.42 7.20
CA ILE A 255 13.36 12.14 7.49
C ILE A 255 12.20 11.54 6.70
N ALA A 256 12.37 11.31 5.39
CA ALA A 256 11.33 10.73 4.56
C ALA A 256 10.92 9.32 5.00
N ILE A 257 11.89 8.47 5.37
CA ILE A 257 11.66 7.10 5.81
C ILE A 257 10.93 7.09 7.16
N VAL A 258 11.39 7.87 8.12
CA VAL A 258 10.76 7.95 9.46
C VAL A 258 9.35 8.53 9.33
N LEU A 259 9.16 9.56 8.51
CA LEU A 259 7.84 10.14 8.29
C LEU A 259 6.88 9.11 7.66
N SER A 260 7.34 8.34 6.66
CA SER A 260 6.57 7.22 6.10
C SER A 260 6.16 6.20 7.17
N ALA A 261 7.08 5.84 8.08
CA ALA A 261 6.80 4.93 9.17
C ALA A 261 5.82 5.49 10.19
N VAL A 262 5.91 6.78 10.51
CA VAL A 262 4.97 7.48 11.42
C VAL A 262 3.53 7.36 10.91
N PHE A 263 3.29 7.52 9.61
CA PHE A 263 1.96 7.33 9.01
C PHE A 263 1.46 5.89 9.18
N CYS A 264 2.32 4.90 8.95
CA CYS A 264 2.00 3.50 9.23
C CYS A 264 1.72 3.28 10.73
N GLY A 265 2.43 3.98 11.62
CA GLY A 265 2.18 3.94 13.06
C GLY A 265 0.80 4.49 13.44
N ILE A 266 0.41 5.63 12.87
CA ILE A 266 -0.93 6.20 13.03
C ILE A 266 -2.00 5.21 12.57
N THR A 267 -1.78 4.55 11.42
CA THR A 267 -2.65 3.46 10.94
C THR A 267 -2.76 2.34 11.97
N GLY A 268 -1.64 1.91 12.57
CA GLY A 268 -1.63 0.86 13.58
C GLY A 268 -2.45 1.22 14.83
N VAL A 269 -2.33 2.47 15.30
CA VAL A 269 -3.15 2.98 16.41
C VAL A 269 -4.64 2.96 16.07
N ILE A 270 -5.02 3.43 14.87
CA ILE A 270 -6.41 3.44 14.44
C ILE A 270 -6.93 2.01 14.29
N GLN A 271 -6.14 1.10 13.72
CA GLN A 271 -6.52 -0.31 13.53
C GLN A 271 -6.79 -1.00 14.87
N SER A 272 -5.89 -0.80 15.86
CA SER A 272 -6.02 -1.42 17.18
C SER A 272 -7.09 -0.77 18.05
N SER A 273 -7.33 0.53 17.93
CA SER A 273 -8.21 1.29 18.83
C SER A 273 -9.64 1.46 18.27
N ALA A 274 -9.81 1.54 16.94
CA ALA A 274 -11.12 1.80 16.33
C ALA A 274 -11.75 0.55 15.71
N ILE A 275 -10.94 -0.34 15.12
CA ILE A 275 -11.44 -1.46 14.31
C ILE A 275 -11.41 -2.76 15.12
N GLU A 276 -10.22 -3.20 15.52
CA GLU A 276 -10.04 -4.50 16.21
C GLU A 276 -10.28 -4.41 17.74
N GLN A 277 -10.14 -3.25 18.32
CA GLN A 277 -10.25 -2.97 19.77
C GLN A 277 -9.35 -3.86 20.63
N THR A 278 -8.29 -4.37 20.07
CA THR A 278 -7.26 -5.20 20.70
C THR A 278 -6.00 -5.20 19.84
N LEU A 279 -4.94 -5.86 20.32
CA LEU A 279 -3.79 -6.19 19.50
C LEU A 279 -3.86 -7.67 19.10
N SER A 280 -3.69 -7.96 17.83
CA SER A 280 -3.65 -9.32 17.29
C SER A 280 -2.56 -9.48 16.25
N THR A 281 -2.20 -10.71 15.92
CA THR A 281 -1.24 -11.02 14.84
C THR A 281 -1.79 -10.69 13.46
N GLU A 282 -3.10 -10.57 13.32
CA GLU A 282 -3.79 -10.28 12.04
C GLU A 282 -4.23 -8.82 11.92
N ILE A 283 -3.79 -7.96 12.85
CA ILE A 283 -4.24 -6.56 12.97
C ILE A 283 -4.10 -5.73 11.69
N THR A 284 -3.14 -6.08 10.83
CA THR A 284 -2.91 -5.32 9.60
C THR A 284 -3.86 -5.70 8.48
N GLY A 285 -4.32 -6.95 8.43
CA GLY A 285 -5.16 -7.45 7.34
C GLY A 285 -4.60 -7.18 5.94
N GLY A 286 -3.27 -6.99 5.80
CA GLY A 286 -2.63 -6.66 4.51
C GLY A 286 -2.69 -5.17 4.12
N VAL A 287 -3.10 -4.29 5.04
CA VAL A 287 -3.23 -2.83 4.79
C VAL A 287 -1.91 -2.21 4.35
N GLY A 288 -0.76 -2.65 4.89
CA GLY A 288 0.55 -2.15 4.50
C GLY A 288 0.89 -2.47 3.04
N TYR A 289 0.63 -3.68 2.59
CA TYR A 289 0.84 -4.07 1.18
C TYR A 289 -0.14 -3.38 0.25
N THR A 290 -1.42 -3.33 0.62
CA THR A 290 -2.46 -2.64 -0.15
C THR A 290 -2.18 -1.15 -0.26
N GLY A 291 -1.62 -0.53 0.79
CA GLY A 291 -1.19 0.87 0.78
C GLY A 291 -0.11 1.17 -0.27
N ILE A 292 0.83 0.23 -0.51
CA ILE A 292 1.82 0.37 -1.60
C ILE A 292 1.12 0.43 -2.96
N ILE A 293 0.15 -0.46 -3.17
CA ILE A 293 -0.63 -0.54 -4.40
C ILE A 293 -1.37 0.77 -4.65
N ILE A 294 -2.06 1.26 -3.62
CA ILE A 294 -2.84 2.49 -3.68
C ILE A 294 -1.93 3.68 -3.99
N ALA A 295 -0.76 3.78 -3.35
CA ALA A 295 0.20 4.83 -3.60
C ALA A 295 0.70 4.84 -5.05
N TRP A 296 0.93 3.66 -5.64
CA TRP A 296 1.31 3.51 -7.05
C TRP A 296 0.18 3.90 -8.01
N ILE A 297 -1.03 3.38 -7.80
CA ILE A 297 -2.19 3.66 -8.67
C ILE A 297 -2.53 5.14 -8.64
N SER A 298 -2.40 5.79 -7.48
CA SER A 298 -2.67 7.22 -7.32
C SER A 298 -1.58 8.14 -7.87
N ASN A 299 -0.51 7.60 -8.47
CA ASN A 299 0.65 8.38 -8.90
C ASN A 299 1.22 9.28 -7.79
N LEU A 300 1.22 8.81 -6.56
CA LEU A 300 1.68 9.52 -5.35
C LEU A 300 0.89 10.82 -5.07
N ASN A 301 -0.29 10.99 -5.65
CA ASN A 301 -1.15 12.14 -5.42
C ASN A 301 -2.04 11.90 -4.19
N PRO A 302 -1.95 12.74 -3.14
CA PRO A 302 -2.70 12.53 -1.89
C PRO A 302 -4.22 12.48 -2.05
N VAL A 303 -4.79 13.32 -2.90
CA VAL A 303 -6.24 13.37 -3.12
C VAL A 303 -6.71 12.10 -3.84
N VAL A 304 -5.99 11.70 -4.88
CA VAL A 304 -6.28 10.47 -5.63
C VAL A 304 -6.11 9.24 -4.73
N SER A 305 -5.13 9.25 -3.81
CA SER A 305 -4.92 8.17 -2.85
C SER A 305 -6.15 7.91 -1.98
N ILE A 306 -6.83 8.96 -1.50
CA ILE A 306 -8.08 8.80 -0.73
C ILE A 306 -9.16 8.13 -1.58
N LEU A 307 -9.37 8.60 -2.81
CA LEU A 307 -10.39 8.04 -3.70
C LEU A 307 -10.11 6.56 -4.03
N VAL A 308 -8.87 6.25 -4.35
CA VAL A 308 -8.45 4.85 -4.63
C VAL A 308 -8.58 3.99 -3.37
N SER A 309 -8.30 4.52 -2.18
CA SER A 309 -8.49 3.80 -0.91
C SER A 309 -9.95 3.43 -0.67
N ILE A 310 -10.89 4.32 -0.98
CA ILE A 310 -12.33 4.04 -0.87
C ILE A 310 -12.74 2.92 -1.84
N LEU A 311 -12.22 2.93 -3.07
CA LEU A 311 -12.50 1.87 -4.04
C LEU A 311 -11.94 0.51 -3.58
N PHE A 312 -10.71 0.46 -3.07
CA PHE A 312 -10.12 -0.77 -2.54
C PHE A 312 -10.84 -1.26 -1.29
N ALA A 313 -11.21 -0.37 -0.38
CA ALA A 313 -12.03 -0.72 0.78
C ALA A 313 -13.39 -1.29 0.35
N GLY A 314 -14.00 -0.72 -0.69
CA GLY A 314 -15.23 -1.24 -1.30
C GLY A 314 -15.04 -2.66 -1.87
N LEU A 315 -13.90 -2.96 -2.48
CA LEU A 315 -13.57 -4.31 -2.94
C LEU A 315 -13.45 -5.29 -1.76
N LEU A 316 -12.76 -4.90 -0.67
CA LEU A 316 -12.60 -5.73 0.52
C LEU A 316 -13.96 -5.97 1.21
N GLN A 317 -14.74 -4.91 1.42
CA GLN A 317 -16.06 -4.98 2.05
C GLN A 317 -17.06 -5.77 1.20
N GLY A 318 -17.06 -5.56 -0.12
CA GLY A 318 -17.86 -6.34 -1.07
C GLY A 318 -17.43 -7.81 -1.09
N GLY A 319 -16.12 -8.09 -0.97
CA GLY A 319 -15.59 -9.44 -0.83
C GLY A 319 -16.09 -10.16 0.42
N SER A 320 -16.10 -9.48 1.57
CA SER A 320 -16.65 -10.03 2.80
C SER A 320 -18.15 -10.28 2.69
N PHE A 321 -18.87 -9.44 1.96
CA PHE A 321 -20.31 -9.61 1.74
C PHE A 321 -20.63 -10.85 0.89
N ILE A 322 -19.86 -11.13 -0.18
CA ILE A 322 -20.08 -12.31 -1.02
C ILE A 322 -19.75 -13.61 -0.30
N GLN A 323 -18.89 -13.60 0.70
CA GLN A 323 -18.65 -14.74 1.58
C GLN A 323 -19.95 -15.20 2.24
N THR A 324 -20.73 -14.27 2.78
CA THR A 324 -21.99 -14.56 3.44
C THR A 324 -23.11 -14.87 2.43
N ALA A 325 -23.15 -14.15 1.30
CA ALA A 325 -24.25 -14.27 0.32
C ALA A 325 -24.15 -15.51 -0.57
N PHE A 326 -22.94 -15.97 -0.90
CA PHE A 326 -22.68 -17.06 -1.85
C PHE A 326 -21.87 -18.22 -1.24
N GLY A 327 -21.48 -18.15 0.03
CA GLY A 327 -20.60 -19.15 0.66
C GLY A 327 -19.18 -19.17 0.05
N ILE A 328 -18.77 -18.13 -0.64
CA ILE A 328 -17.45 -18.02 -1.27
C ILE A 328 -16.42 -17.65 -0.19
N PRO A 329 -15.28 -18.36 -0.08
CA PRO A 329 -14.26 -18.04 0.91
C PRO A 329 -13.76 -16.58 0.80
N ASN A 330 -13.51 -15.92 1.94
CA ASN A 330 -13.02 -14.52 1.97
C ASN A 330 -11.68 -14.33 1.20
N SER A 331 -10.87 -15.39 1.12
CA SER A 331 -9.64 -15.39 0.31
C SER A 331 -9.87 -15.05 -1.16
N VAL A 332 -11.08 -15.25 -1.70
CA VAL A 332 -11.42 -14.87 -3.07
C VAL A 332 -11.41 -13.34 -3.25
N ALA A 333 -11.78 -12.57 -2.22
CA ALA A 333 -11.65 -11.12 -2.24
C ALA A 333 -10.17 -10.70 -2.31
N SER A 334 -9.29 -11.37 -1.56
CA SER A 334 -7.84 -11.15 -1.62
C SER A 334 -7.25 -11.53 -2.98
N ILE A 335 -7.77 -12.60 -3.61
CA ILE A 335 -7.40 -12.98 -4.98
C ILE A 335 -7.82 -11.89 -5.97
N LEU A 336 -9.06 -11.39 -5.88
CA LEU A 336 -9.54 -10.29 -6.73
C LEU A 336 -8.65 -9.06 -6.62
N GLN A 337 -8.31 -8.65 -5.40
CA GLN A 337 -7.39 -7.55 -5.13
C GLN A 337 -6.02 -7.80 -5.78
N SER A 338 -5.47 -9.01 -5.62
CA SER A 338 -4.17 -9.38 -6.19
C SER A 338 -4.18 -9.40 -7.71
N VAL A 339 -5.28 -9.87 -8.32
CA VAL A 339 -5.46 -9.88 -9.78
C VAL A 339 -5.55 -8.45 -10.31
N ILE A 340 -6.33 -7.57 -9.66
CA ILE A 340 -6.39 -6.16 -10.06
C ILE A 340 -5.00 -5.53 -9.97
N LEU A 341 -4.25 -5.77 -8.88
CA LEU A 341 -2.90 -5.30 -8.74
C LEU A 341 -2.00 -5.78 -9.89
N PHE A 342 -2.03 -7.08 -10.19
CA PHE A 342 -1.21 -7.67 -11.26
C PHE A 342 -1.48 -7.01 -12.60
N PHE A 343 -2.74 -6.81 -12.96
CA PHE A 343 -3.10 -6.14 -14.21
C PHE A 343 -2.72 -4.65 -14.21
N VAL A 344 -2.89 -3.95 -13.09
CA VAL A 344 -2.51 -2.53 -12.98
C VAL A 344 -0.99 -2.36 -13.05
N LEU A 345 -0.21 -3.18 -12.34
CA LEU A 345 1.26 -3.17 -12.47
C LEU A 345 1.70 -3.57 -13.87
N GLY A 346 1.06 -4.60 -14.45
CA GLY A 346 1.30 -4.98 -15.85
C GLY A 346 1.00 -3.85 -16.84
N SER A 347 -0.01 -3.03 -16.58
CA SER A 347 -0.33 -1.87 -17.41
C SER A 347 0.78 -0.82 -17.45
N GLU A 348 1.53 -0.66 -16.36
CA GLU A 348 2.67 0.25 -16.28
C GLU A 348 3.76 -0.13 -17.30
N PHE A 349 3.94 -1.43 -17.55
CA PHE A 349 4.84 -1.90 -18.59
C PHE A 349 4.38 -1.42 -19.97
N PHE A 350 3.08 -1.53 -20.30
CA PHE A 350 2.53 -1.06 -21.57
C PHE A 350 2.46 0.47 -21.68
N ILE A 351 2.44 1.18 -20.56
CA ILE A 351 2.58 2.64 -20.53
C ILE A 351 4.00 3.05 -20.90
N ARG A 352 5.02 2.38 -20.36
CA ARG A 352 6.44 2.71 -20.57
C ARG A 352 7.02 2.17 -21.86
N PHE A 353 6.51 1.03 -22.35
CA PHE A 353 7.01 0.36 -23.54
C PHE A 353 5.93 0.21 -24.60
N ARG A 354 6.31 0.27 -25.86
CA ARG A 354 5.44 -0.09 -26.99
C ARG A 354 6.03 -1.26 -27.75
N LEU A 355 5.17 -2.13 -28.24
CA LEU A 355 5.53 -3.13 -29.23
C LEU A 355 5.78 -2.39 -30.56
N SER A 356 7.01 -2.39 -31.01
CA SER A 356 7.38 -1.93 -32.35
C SER A 356 7.75 -3.12 -33.21
N LYS A 357 7.26 -3.13 -34.46
CA LYS A 357 7.79 -4.02 -35.48
C LYS A 357 9.20 -3.53 -35.77
N GLY A 358 10.22 -4.29 -35.39
CA GLY A 358 11.59 -3.96 -35.67
C GLY A 358 11.82 -4.01 -37.17
N ASP A 359 11.92 -2.86 -37.83
CA ASP A 359 12.56 -2.77 -39.11
C ASP A 359 14.06 -3.02 -38.91
N VAL A 360 14.57 -4.04 -39.58
CA VAL A 360 15.93 -4.59 -39.44
C VAL A 360 16.99 -3.64 -40.03
N ASN A 361 16.66 -2.42 -40.47
CA ASN A 361 17.51 -1.66 -41.40
C ASN A 361 18.20 -0.38 -40.85
N GLU A 362 18.12 -0.04 -39.58
CA GLU A 362 18.79 1.25 -39.18
C GLU A 362 20.04 1.11 -38.30
N ASN A 363 20.28 -0.01 -37.63
CA ASN A 363 21.44 -0.11 -36.69
C ASN A 363 22.64 -0.92 -37.25
N ASP A 364 22.51 -1.61 -38.40
CA ASP A 364 23.66 -2.29 -39.03
C ASP A 364 24.54 -1.35 -39.88
N ASN A 365 24.05 -0.15 -40.22
CA ASN A 365 24.83 0.85 -40.97
C ASN A 365 25.67 1.78 -40.04
N GLU A 366 25.29 2.00 -38.81
CA GLU A 366 26.14 2.78 -37.88
C GLU A 366 27.34 1.98 -37.35
N ASN A 367 27.16 0.66 -37.11
CA ASN A 367 28.29 -0.20 -36.73
C ASN A 367 29.26 -0.50 -37.87
N LYS A 368 28.83 -0.41 -39.13
CA LYS A 368 29.73 -0.56 -40.29
C LYS A 368 30.51 0.71 -40.60
N LYS A 369 30.03 1.89 -40.21
CA LYS A 369 30.78 3.14 -40.38
C LYS A 369 31.92 3.28 -39.34
N VAL A 370 31.74 2.75 -38.11
CA VAL A 370 32.77 2.82 -37.05
C VAL A 370 33.91 1.79 -37.31
N VAL A 371 33.67 0.73 -38.05
CA VAL A 371 34.71 -0.31 -38.34
C VAL A 371 35.57 0.05 -39.56
N ASN A 372 35.14 1.00 -40.39
CA ASN A 372 35.91 1.41 -41.58
C ASN A 372 36.71 2.72 -41.36
N GLU A 373 36.74 3.28 -40.14
CA GLU A 373 37.53 4.48 -39.79
C GLU A 373 38.62 4.22 -38.72
N VAL A 374 39.00 2.95 -38.53
CA VAL A 374 40.18 2.56 -37.71
C VAL A 374 41.22 1.87 -38.56
#